data_b8c44ebed8842fa0e5f61528b511f94c
#
_entry.id   b8c44ebed8842fa0e5f61528b511f94c
#
_cell.length_a   1.000
_cell.length_b   1.000
_cell.length_c   1.000
_cell.angle_alpha   90.00
_cell.angle_beta   90.00
_cell.angle_gamma   90.00
#
_symmetry.space_group_name_H-M   'P 1'
#
loop_
_entity.id
_entity.type
_entity.pdbx_description
1 polymer ?
#
loop_
_entity_poly.entity_id
_entity_poly.type
_entity_poly.pdbx_seq_one_letter_code
_entity_poly.pdbx_strand_id
1 'polypeptide(L)'
;MTSAGNPAVDPAARPFQGGRRLPLTWLGVTPFFVYVGLFLLLPTVVIVAGSITAGDGSLTLANLTNIQQAYLVKAFLNSFIVSLVSALIGAIGGALLAYAVATGNPRGALRRTVTSASGVLAQFGGVTLTFAFIATLGTIGFVTLFLKDRGLDVFANGVWLYELSGLILIYTYFQIPLMVLVFLPALDGIRPQWREATESLGGSTWHYWRYVAGPLLAPAFLGCTLLLFANAFSAYATAAALISQGGIIVPLQISNLFTSETGRAQPGLAKALALAMIVVVAIVMLLYALLQRRTSRWLR
;
A
#
# COMPACT_ATOMS: atom_id res chain seq x y z
N MET A 1 -73.58 29.47 -9.89
CA MET A 1 -73.70 28.22 -10.66
C MET A 1 -72.83 28.38 -11.89
N THR A 2 -71.59 27.92 -11.83
CA THR A 2 -70.63 27.81 -12.99
C THR A 2 -69.95 26.47 -12.87
N SER A 3 -70.30 25.60 -13.80
CA SER A 3 -69.81 24.24 -13.97
C SER A 3 -68.32 24.24 -14.38
N ALA A 4 -67.48 23.65 -13.55
CA ALA A 4 -66.04 23.41 -13.89
C ALA A 4 -66.04 22.15 -14.78
N GLY A 5 -65.55 22.34 -16.04
CA GLY A 5 -65.31 21.26 -16.99
C GLY A 5 -64.12 20.42 -16.61
N ASN A 6 -64.33 19.13 -16.58
CA ASN A 6 -63.32 18.09 -16.39
C ASN A 6 -62.45 17.99 -17.67
N PRO A 7 -61.11 18.12 -17.62
CA PRO A 7 -60.31 17.92 -18.82
C PRO A 7 -60.29 16.43 -19.21
N ALA A 8 -60.71 16.17 -20.46
CA ALA A 8 -60.69 14.86 -21.08
C ALA A 8 -59.28 14.26 -21.08
N VAL A 9 -59.15 13.05 -20.54
CA VAL A 9 -57.96 12.21 -20.61
C VAL A 9 -57.80 11.75 -22.07
N ASP A 10 -56.74 12.13 -22.71
CA ASP A 10 -56.35 11.72 -24.07
C ASP A 10 -55.92 10.24 -24.09
N PRO A 11 -56.65 9.31 -24.72
CA PRO A 11 -56.31 7.88 -24.73
C PRO A 11 -55.20 7.50 -25.70
N ALA A 12 -54.45 8.46 -26.27
CA ALA A 12 -53.44 8.20 -27.28
C ALA A 12 -51.98 8.32 -26.79
N ALA A 13 -51.74 8.32 -25.48
CA ALA A 13 -50.38 8.22 -24.97
C ALA A 13 -49.83 6.80 -25.21
N ARG A 14 -49.25 6.60 -26.39
CA ARG A 14 -48.49 5.37 -26.72
C ARG A 14 -47.34 5.21 -25.71
N PRO A 15 -47.18 4.01 -25.07
CA PRO A 15 -46.05 3.77 -24.22
C PRO A 15 -44.78 3.91 -25.06
N PHE A 16 -43.82 4.75 -24.60
CA PHE A 16 -42.51 4.83 -25.15
C PHE A 16 -41.89 3.44 -25.11
N GLN A 17 -41.85 2.75 -26.27
CA GLN A 17 -41.04 1.57 -26.46
C GLN A 17 -39.59 2.02 -26.34
N GLY A 18 -39.02 1.90 -25.14
CA GLY A 18 -37.62 2.07 -24.84
C GLY A 18 -36.84 1.01 -25.61
N GLY A 19 -36.48 1.30 -26.87
CA GLY A 19 -35.47 0.52 -27.57
C GLY A 19 -34.25 0.38 -26.64
N ARG A 20 -33.77 -0.84 -26.45
CA ARG A 20 -32.52 -1.15 -25.77
C ARG A 20 -31.37 -0.44 -26.51
N ARG A 21 -31.22 0.86 -26.28
CA ARG A 21 -30.02 1.59 -26.63
C ARG A 21 -28.96 1.05 -25.68
N LEU A 22 -28.01 0.26 -26.20
CA LEU A 22 -26.77 -0.03 -25.48
C LEU A 22 -26.30 1.31 -24.94
N PRO A 23 -26.20 1.49 -23.62
CA PRO A 23 -25.93 2.82 -23.09
C PRO A 23 -24.58 3.27 -23.61
N LEU A 24 -24.54 4.39 -24.34
CA LEU A 24 -23.33 5.00 -24.89
C LEU A 24 -22.22 5.20 -23.84
N THR A 25 -22.62 5.16 -22.56
CA THR A 25 -21.74 5.15 -21.38
C THR A 25 -20.72 4.01 -21.40
N TRP A 26 -21.04 2.83 -21.96
CA TRP A 26 -20.08 1.74 -22.09
C TRP A 26 -18.93 2.07 -23.06
N LEU A 27 -19.23 2.80 -24.15
CA LEU A 27 -18.21 3.25 -25.10
C LEU A 27 -17.19 4.20 -24.44
N GLY A 28 -17.63 5.04 -23.50
CA GLY A 28 -16.75 5.94 -22.76
C GLY A 28 -15.81 5.21 -21.77
N VAL A 29 -16.23 4.06 -21.26
CA VAL A 29 -15.45 3.29 -20.28
C VAL A 29 -14.61 2.19 -20.94
N THR A 30 -14.94 1.79 -22.17
CA THR A 30 -14.23 0.75 -22.95
C THR A 30 -12.72 1.01 -23.06
N PRO A 31 -12.21 2.22 -23.40
CA PRO A 31 -10.78 2.46 -23.52
C PRO A 31 -10.04 2.17 -22.20
N PHE A 32 -10.66 2.50 -21.06
CA PHE A 32 -10.10 2.21 -19.75
C PHE A 32 -10.01 0.69 -19.51
N PHE A 33 -11.07 -0.06 -19.78
CA PHE A 33 -11.03 -1.52 -19.59
C PHE A 33 -10.08 -2.22 -20.55
N VAL A 34 -9.95 -1.74 -21.79
CA VAL A 34 -8.97 -2.25 -22.77
C VAL A 34 -7.55 -1.98 -22.24
N TYR A 35 -7.29 -0.79 -21.73
CA TYR A 35 -5.99 -0.46 -21.15
C TYR A 35 -5.67 -1.35 -19.95
N VAL A 36 -6.59 -1.50 -19.00
CA VAL A 36 -6.42 -2.37 -17.83
C VAL A 36 -6.24 -3.84 -18.26
N GLY A 37 -7.05 -4.30 -19.22
CA GLY A 37 -6.96 -5.66 -19.74
C GLY A 37 -5.60 -5.95 -20.37
N LEU A 38 -5.13 -5.05 -21.23
CA LEU A 38 -3.88 -5.24 -21.97
C LEU A 38 -2.63 -5.05 -21.10
N PHE A 39 -2.60 -4.02 -20.24
CA PHE A 39 -1.39 -3.65 -19.52
C PHE A 39 -1.32 -4.20 -18.07
N LEU A 40 -2.44 -4.60 -17.49
CA LEU A 40 -2.48 -5.13 -16.13
C LEU A 40 -2.82 -6.63 -16.10
N LEU A 41 -3.93 -7.03 -16.76
CA LEU A 41 -4.40 -8.41 -16.68
C LEU A 41 -3.56 -9.35 -17.56
N LEU A 42 -3.19 -8.94 -18.78
CA LEU A 42 -2.42 -9.78 -19.68
C LEU A 42 -1.04 -10.18 -19.09
N PRO A 43 -0.19 -9.25 -18.56
CA PRO A 43 1.05 -9.63 -17.89
C PRO A 43 0.81 -10.56 -16.70
N THR A 44 -0.27 -10.34 -15.93
CA THR A 44 -0.61 -11.20 -14.80
C THR A 44 -0.96 -12.62 -15.27
N VAL A 45 -1.74 -12.76 -16.34
CA VAL A 45 -2.06 -14.07 -16.94
C VAL A 45 -0.79 -14.76 -17.46
N VAL A 46 0.12 -14.02 -18.10
CA VAL A 46 1.42 -14.55 -18.56
C VAL A 46 2.28 -15.04 -17.40
N ILE A 47 2.28 -14.35 -16.26
CA ILE A 47 2.97 -14.79 -15.05
C ILE A 47 2.34 -16.08 -14.52
N VAL A 48 1.01 -16.13 -14.39
CA VAL A 48 0.29 -17.31 -13.89
C VAL A 48 0.53 -18.51 -14.82
N ALA A 49 0.31 -18.35 -16.11
CA ALA A 49 0.55 -19.41 -17.10
C ALA A 49 2.01 -19.87 -17.09
N GLY A 50 2.96 -18.93 -17.11
CA GLY A 50 4.38 -19.25 -17.15
C GLY A 50 4.95 -19.80 -15.83
N SER A 51 4.24 -19.69 -14.71
CA SER A 51 4.63 -20.30 -13.44
C SER A 51 4.39 -21.82 -13.43
N ILE A 52 3.43 -22.30 -14.24
CA ILE A 52 3.03 -23.72 -14.36
C ILE A 52 3.47 -24.36 -15.67
N THR A 53 4.27 -23.65 -16.48
CA THR A 53 4.83 -24.20 -17.74
C THR A 53 6.34 -24.36 -17.62
N ALA A 54 6.86 -25.47 -18.14
CA ALA A 54 8.30 -25.69 -18.31
C ALA A 54 8.83 -24.97 -19.56
N GLY A 55 10.14 -24.94 -19.74
CA GLY A 55 10.78 -24.31 -20.90
C GLY A 55 10.44 -24.96 -22.26
N ASP A 56 9.99 -26.21 -22.26
CA ASP A 56 9.52 -26.96 -23.41
C ASP A 56 8.01 -26.76 -23.71
N GLY A 57 7.32 -25.95 -22.92
CA GLY A 57 5.89 -25.71 -23.05
C GLY A 57 4.99 -26.76 -22.36
N SER A 58 5.55 -27.77 -21.73
CA SER A 58 4.78 -28.76 -20.96
C SER A 58 4.28 -28.17 -19.63
N LEU A 59 3.14 -28.68 -19.15
CA LEU A 59 2.64 -28.28 -17.82
C LEU A 59 3.48 -28.95 -16.73
N THR A 60 4.00 -28.13 -15.80
CA THR A 60 4.80 -28.59 -14.67
C THR A 60 4.54 -27.81 -13.40
N LEU A 61 4.60 -28.48 -12.27
CA LEU A 61 4.58 -27.84 -10.96
C LEU A 61 6.00 -27.67 -10.38
N ALA A 62 7.05 -28.09 -11.12
CA ALA A 62 8.43 -28.01 -10.65
C ALA A 62 8.87 -26.58 -10.30
N ASN A 63 8.39 -25.57 -11.04
CA ASN A 63 8.67 -24.18 -10.73
C ASN A 63 8.12 -23.76 -9.35
N LEU A 64 6.94 -24.26 -8.97
CA LEU A 64 6.32 -23.96 -7.67
C LEU A 64 7.00 -24.75 -6.54
N THR A 65 7.39 -26.00 -6.76
CA THR A 65 8.12 -26.79 -5.75
C THR A 65 9.53 -26.24 -5.52
N ASN A 66 10.17 -25.69 -6.54
CA ASN A 66 11.48 -25.09 -6.44
C ASN A 66 11.51 -23.79 -5.61
N ILE A 67 10.36 -23.18 -5.31
CA ILE A 67 10.28 -22.05 -4.37
C ILE A 67 10.74 -22.43 -2.95
N GLN A 68 10.67 -23.72 -2.59
CA GLN A 68 11.06 -24.23 -1.27
C GLN A 68 12.58 -24.24 -1.04
N GLN A 69 13.39 -23.84 -2.00
CA GLN A 69 14.83 -23.71 -1.83
C GLN A 69 15.15 -22.73 -0.70
N ALA A 70 16.08 -23.09 0.18
CA ALA A 70 16.34 -22.39 1.43
C ALA A 70 16.62 -20.88 1.25
N TYR A 71 17.32 -20.49 0.17
CA TYR A 71 17.62 -19.07 -0.08
C TYR A 71 16.38 -18.28 -0.52
N LEU A 72 15.41 -18.91 -1.22
CA LEU A 72 14.16 -18.26 -1.62
C LEU A 72 13.20 -18.11 -0.44
N VAL A 73 13.09 -19.16 0.39
CA VAL A 73 12.33 -19.09 1.64
C VAL A 73 12.88 -17.97 2.55
N LYS A 74 14.23 -17.88 2.65
CA LYS A 74 14.88 -16.79 3.38
C LYS A 74 14.54 -15.41 2.79
N ALA A 75 14.54 -15.27 1.46
CA ALA A 75 14.15 -14.02 0.80
C ALA A 75 12.69 -13.64 1.07
N PHE A 76 11.77 -14.63 1.10
CA PHE A 76 10.38 -14.41 1.49
C PHE A 76 10.26 -13.95 2.94
N LEU A 77 10.95 -14.61 3.86
CA LEU A 77 10.95 -14.25 5.27
C LEU A 77 11.51 -12.84 5.46
N ASN A 78 12.60 -12.50 4.82
CA ASN A 78 13.19 -11.17 4.85
C ASN A 78 12.23 -10.11 4.30
N SER A 79 11.58 -10.37 3.14
CA SER A 79 10.56 -9.47 2.59
C SER A 79 9.41 -9.26 3.55
N PHE A 80 8.94 -10.33 4.19
CA PHE A 80 7.87 -10.26 5.18
C PHE A 80 8.27 -9.43 6.39
N ILE A 81 9.47 -9.67 6.95
CA ILE A 81 9.99 -8.93 8.11
C ILE A 81 10.15 -7.45 7.78
N VAL A 82 10.83 -7.11 6.67
CA VAL A 82 11.04 -5.70 6.26
C VAL A 82 9.70 -5.01 6.09
N SER A 83 8.75 -5.65 5.40
CA SER A 83 7.43 -5.06 5.12
C SER A 83 6.59 -4.91 6.37
N LEU A 84 6.59 -5.92 7.24
CA LEU A 84 5.81 -5.88 8.49
C LEU A 84 6.35 -4.83 9.45
N VAL A 85 7.67 -4.85 9.69
CA VAL A 85 8.30 -3.93 10.66
C VAL A 85 8.20 -2.48 10.18
N SER A 86 8.53 -2.21 8.91
CA SER A 86 8.41 -0.86 8.36
C SER A 86 6.96 -0.37 8.30
N ALA A 87 5.99 -1.28 7.99
CA ALA A 87 4.57 -0.93 8.00
C ALA A 87 4.06 -0.61 9.41
N LEU A 88 4.47 -1.39 10.42
CA LEU A 88 4.06 -1.12 11.80
C LEU A 88 4.65 0.19 12.32
N ILE A 89 5.95 0.43 12.12
CA ILE A 89 6.59 1.69 12.55
C ILE A 89 5.97 2.87 11.78
N GLY A 90 5.80 2.72 10.47
CA GLY A 90 5.16 3.72 9.60
C GLY A 90 3.71 4.00 9.99
N ALA A 91 2.94 2.95 10.32
CA ALA A 91 1.55 3.08 10.76
C ALA A 91 1.44 3.83 12.09
N ILE A 92 2.25 3.46 13.08
CA ILE A 92 2.25 4.12 14.39
C ILE A 92 2.70 5.58 14.24
N GLY A 93 3.86 5.83 13.64
CA GLY A 93 4.39 7.18 13.46
C GLY A 93 3.48 8.06 12.61
N GLY A 94 2.97 7.53 11.50
CA GLY A 94 2.06 8.26 10.62
C GLY A 94 0.68 8.51 11.24
N ALA A 95 0.14 7.57 12.03
CA ALA A 95 -1.12 7.76 12.74
C ALA A 95 -1.00 8.81 13.85
N LEU A 96 0.12 8.85 14.58
CA LEU A 96 0.39 9.90 15.58
C LEU A 96 0.48 11.28 14.92
N LEU A 97 1.17 11.37 13.79
CA LEU A 97 1.26 12.61 13.02
C LEU A 97 -0.11 13.03 12.46
N ALA A 98 -0.86 12.08 11.88
CA ALA A 98 -2.23 12.33 11.40
C ALA A 98 -3.15 12.80 12.53
N TYR A 99 -3.04 12.20 13.71
CA TYR A 99 -3.80 12.61 14.89
C TYR A 99 -3.46 14.04 15.34
N ALA A 100 -2.16 14.37 15.40
CA ALA A 100 -1.73 15.75 15.73
C ALA A 100 -2.28 16.78 14.72
N VAL A 101 -2.34 16.41 13.44
CA VAL A 101 -2.93 17.27 12.40
C VAL A 101 -4.45 17.34 12.50
N ALA A 102 -5.14 16.24 12.81
CA ALA A 102 -6.60 16.19 12.91
C ALA A 102 -7.12 16.98 14.12
N THR A 103 -6.39 16.96 15.24
CA THR A 103 -6.74 17.69 16.47
C THR A 103 -6.38 19.18 16.44
N GLY A 104 -5.57 19.58 15.46
CA GLY A 104 -5.21 21.00 15.24
C GLY A 104 -6.32 21.79 14.53
N ASN A 105 -6.01 23.05 14.21
CA ASN A 105 -6.94 23.89 13.45
C ASN A 105 -7.17 23.33 12.03
N PRO A 106 -8.40 22.98 11.64
CA PRO A 106 -8.71 22.41 10.31
C PRO A 106 -8.27 23.28 9.12
N ARG A 107 -8.24 24.62 9.33
CA ARG A 107 -7.78 25.60 8.33
C ARG A 107 -6.36 26.11 8.60
N GLY A 108 -5.66 25.52 9.58
CA GLY A 108 -4.34 25.96 10.00
C GLY A 108 -3.25 25.64 8.97
N ALA A 109 -2.18 26.43 9.00
CA ALA A 109 -1.00 26.23 8.16
C ALA A 109 -0.36 24.84 8.39
N LEU A 110 -0.33 24.38 9.64
CA LEU A 110 0.21 23.06 9.99
C LEU A 110 -0.45 21.93 9.20
N ARG A 111 -1.79 21.91 9.18
CA ARG A 111 -2.53 20.89 8.43
C ARG A 111 -2.20 20.93 6.95
N ARG A 112 -2.22 22.14 6.36
CA ARG A 112 -1.91 22.32 4.93
C ARG A 112 -0.48 21.86 4.61
N THR A 113 0.49 22.28 5.42
CA THR A 113 1.90 21.92 5.19
C THR A 113 2.13 20.43 5.33
N VAL A 114 1.63 19.80 6.41
CA VAL A 114 1.81 18.36 6.63
C VAL A 114 1.13 17.52 5.55
N THR A 115 -0.11 17.86 5.15
CA THR A 115 -0.81 17.10 4.09
C THR A 115 -0.16 17.28 2.73
N SER A 116 0.27 18.49 2.37
CA SER A 116 0.99 18.72 1.11
C SER A 116 2.36 18.06 1.11
N ALA A 117 3.13 18.18 2.20
CA ALA A 117 4.41 17.50 2.34
C ALA A 117 4.25 15.97 2.30
N SER A 118 3.25 15.42 2.99
CA SER A 118 2.96 13.97 2.95
C SER A 118 2.61 13.51 1.53
N GLY A 119 1.88 14.32 0.74
CA GLY A 119 1.59 14.02 -0.66
C GLY A 119 2.84 13.87 -1.52
N VAL A 120 3.83 14.72 -1.31
CA VAL A 120 5.13 14.65 -2.01
C VAL A 120 5.98 13.51 -1.45
N LEU A 121 6.14 13.45 -0.12
CA LEU A 121 7.05 12.49 0.53
C LEU A 121 6.59 11.04 0.40
N ALA A 122 5.29 10.79 0.37
CA ALA A 122 4.75 9.43 0.14
C ALA A 122 5.08 8.90 -1.27
N GLN A 123 5.26 9.80 -2.24
CA GLN A 123 5.69 9.45 -3.61
C GLN A 123 7.21 9.58 -3.79
N PHE A 124 7.90 10.21 -2.86
CA PHE A 124 9.35 10.36 -2.87
C PHE A 124 10.00 9.09 -2.35
N GLY A 125 9.94 8.04 -3.16
CA GLY A 125 10.49 6.71 -2.88
C GLY A 125 11.44 6.25 -3.98
N GLY A 126 11.77 4.97 -3.96
CA GLY A 126 12.59 4.33 -4.99
C GLY A 126 14.06 4.77 -4.96
N VAL A 127 14.62 4.89 -6.16
CA VAL A 127 16.07 5.14 -6.38
C VAL A 127 16.51 6.48 -5.79
N THR A 128 15.73 7.54 -6.02
CA THR A 128 16.07 8.90 -5.56
C THR A 128 16.18 8.99 -4.05
N LEU A 129 15.22 8.39 -3.32
CA LEU A 129 15.25 8.34 -1.87
C LEU A 129 16.48 7.56 -1.37
N THR A 130 16.78 6.42 -2.00
CA THR A 130 17.93 5.60 -1.64
C THR A 130 19.22 6.37 -1.77
N PHE A 131 19.44 7.08 -2.88
CA PHE A 131 20.64 7.90 -3.05
C PHE A 131 20.73 9.06 -2.04
N ALA A 132 19.59 9.66 -1.67
CA ALA A 132 19.58 10.66 -0.60
C ALA A 132 20.03 10.06 0.74
N PHE A 133 19.59 8.84 1.08
CA PHE A 133 20.07 8.14 2.29
C PHE A 133 21.52 7.73 2.19
N ILE A 134 22.00 7.24 1.05
CA ILE A 134 23.42 6.92 0.84
C ILE A 134 24.29 8.18 0.97
N ALA A 135 23.89 9.30 0.38
CA ALA A 135 24.63 10.55 0.47
C ALA A 135 24.68 11.13 1.89
N THR A 136 23.65 10.86 2.70
CA THR A 136 23.56 11.38 4.07
C THR A 136 24.13 10.40 5.10
N LEU A 137 23.71 9.15 5.06
CA LEU A 137 23.96 8.11 6.06
C LEU A 137 24.86 6.97 5.55
N GLY A 138 25.31 7.00 4.29
CA GLY A 138 26.24 6.00 3.76
C GLY A 138 27.60 6.03 4.44
N THR A 139 28.50 5.11 4.09
CA THR A 139 29.85 5.00 4.70
C THR A 139 30.68 6.28 4.59
N ILE A 140 30.46 7.06 3.52
CA ILE A 140 31.09 8.37 3.27
C ILE A 140 30.04 9.49 3.27
N GLY A 141 28.84 9.22 3.87
CA GLY A 141 27.76 10.18 3.92
C GLY A 141 28.06 11.36 4.84
N PHE A 142 27.45 12.51 4.54
CA PHE A 142 27.71 13.75 5.27
C PHE A 142 27.48 13.61 6.79
N VAL A 143 26.35 13.01 7.19
CA VAL A 143 26.02 12.81 8.62
C VAL A 143 26.98 11.80 9.26
N THR A 144 27.33 10.74 8.54
CA THR A 144 28.28 9.73 9.03
C THR A 144 29.65 10.31 9.31
N LEU A 145 30.18 11.11 8.39
CA LEU A 145 31.49 11.78 8.58
C LEU A 145 31.42 12.78 9.73
N PHE A 146 30.35 13.58 9.81
CA PHE A 146 30.15 14.53 10.90
C PHE A 146 30.09 13.85 12.29
N LEU A 147 29.45 12.69 12.39
CA LEU A 147 29.38 11.90 13.64
C LEU A 147 30.74 11.26 13.96
N LYS A 148 31.46 10.78 12.94
CA LYS A 148 32.77 10.18 13.08
C LYS A 148 33.81 11.18 13.59
N ASP A 149 33.78 12.42 13.10
CA ASP A 149 34.65 13.50 13.58
C ASP A 149 34.41 13.84 15.05
N ARG A 150 33.21 13.46 15.58
CA ARG A 150 32.87 13.62 17.01
C ARG A 150 33.08 12.35 17.83
N GLY A 151 33.75 11.34 17.27
CA GLY A 151 34.08 10.08 17.96
C GLY A 151 32.95 9.03 17.92
N LEU A 152 31.86 9.26 17.16
CA LEU A 152 30.76 8.31 16.98
C LEU A 152 30.86 7.62 15.62
N ASP A 153 31.48 6.45 15.56
CA ASP A 153 31.53 5.66 14.32
C ASP A 153 30.30 4.76 14.20
N VAL A 154 29.35 5.19 13.36
CA VAL A 154 28.06 4.49 13.13
C VAL A 154 28.25 3.18 12.38
N PHE A 155 29.41 2.97 11.74
CA PHE A 155 29.76 1.77 10.99
C PHE A 155 30.80 0.89 11.70
N ALA A 156 31.14 1.19 12.96
CA ALA A 156 32.09 0.39 13.74
C ALA A 156 31.71 -1.10 13.85
N ASN A 157 30.41 -1.40 13.85
CA ASN A 157 29.86 -2.75 13.98
C ASN A 157 29.35 -3.36 12.66
N GLY A 158 29.65 -2.76 11.50
CA GLY A 158 29.22 -3.26 10.19
C GLY A 158 28.47 -2.27 9.32
N VAL A 159 28.12 -2.69 8.12
CA VAL A 159 27.50 -1.84 7.08
C VAL A 159 25.95 -1.90 7.15
N TRP A 160 25.40 -1.66 8.33
CA TRP A 160 23.97 -1.80 8.66
C TRP A 160 23.01 -1.15 7.65
N LEU A 161 23.41 -0.04 7.00
CA LEU A 161 22.57 0.66 6.03
C LEU A 161 22.28 -0.20 4.79
N TYR A 162 23.23 -1.03 4.38
CA TYR A 162 23.13 -1.89 3.19
C TYR A 162 22.59 -3.30 3.52
N GLU A 163 22.00 -3.46 4.71
CA GLU A 163 21.37 -4.67 5.19
C GLU A 163 19.83 -4.48 5.35
N LEU A 164 19.16 -5.47 5.96
CA LEU A 164 17.73 -5.41 6.24
C LEU A 164 17.34 -4.22 7.12
N SER A 165 18.21 -3.84 8.06
CA SER A 165 18.01 -2.69 8.97
C SER A 165 17.91 -1.37 8.21
N GLY A 166 18.78 -1.15 7.23
CA GLY A 166 18.72 0.03 6.37
C GLY A 166 17.49 0.06 5.48
N LEU A 167 17.09 -1.10 4.93
CA LEU A 167 15.82 -1.19 4.19
C LEU A 167 14.62 -0.84 5.05
N ILE A 168 14.55 -1.34 6.30
CA ILE A 168 13.48 -1.01 7.24
C ILE A 168 13.42 0.50 7.48
N LEU A 169 14.59 1.14 7.69
CA LEU A 169 14.66 2.58 7.89
C LEU A 169 14.13 3.37 6.70
N ILE A 170 14.61 3.05 5.50
CA ILE A 170 14.23 3.77 4.26
C ILE A 170 12.76 3.51 3.92
N TYR A 171 12.27 2.29 4.13
CA TYR A 171 10.86 1.98 3.90
C TYR A 171 9.96 2.72 4.89
N THR A 172 10.34 2.79 6.16
CA THR A 172 9.60 3.56 7.18
C THR A 172 9.47 5.03 6.80
N TYR A 173 10.50 5.62 6.18
CA TYR A 173 10.49 7.03 5.79
C TYR A 173 9.30 7.39 4.89
N PHE A 174 9.04 6.64 3.83
CA PHE A 174 7.91 6.95 2.93
C PHE A 174 6.57 6.41 3.44
N GLN A 175 6.60 5.45 4.36
CA GLN A 175 5.39 4.87 4.95
C GLN A 175 4.70 5.82 5.95
N ILE A 176 5.45 6.61 6.71
CA ILE A 176 4.90 7.61 7.64
C ILE A 176 4.00 8.60 6.89
N PRO A 177 4.46 9.33 5.86
CA PRO A 177 3.60 10.25 5.12
C PRO A 177 2.45 9.54 4.38
N LEU A 178 2.67 8.32 3.87
CA LEU A 178 1.61 7.54 3.25
C LEU A 178 0.49 7.24 4.27
N MET A 179 0.85 6.84 5.49
CA MET A 179 -0.13 6.62 6.57
C MET A 179 -0.91 7.88 6.89
N VAL A 180 -0.27 9.06 6.93
CA VAL A 180 -0.97 10.32 7.14
C VAL A 180 -2.05 10.52 6.08
N LEU A 181 -1.74 10.30 4.80
CA LEU A 181 -2.69 10.50 3.70
C LEU A 181 -3.90 9.56 3.76
N VAL A 182 -3.65 8.28 4.10
CA VAL A 182 -4.71 7.26 4.05
C VAL A 182 -5.52 7.16 5.35
N PHE A 183 -4.95 7.59 6.49
CA PHE A 183 -5.60 7.50 7.80
C PHE A 183 -6.28 8.80 8.24
N LEU A 184 -5.80 9.97 7.79
CA LEU A 184 -6.39 11.27 8.13
C LEU A 184 -7.89 11.37 7.82
N PRO A 185 -8.42 10.87 6.67
CA PRO A 185 -9.86 10.88 6.41
C PRO A 185 -10.68 10.07 7.43
N ALA A 186 -10.11 9.00 7.99
CA ALA A 186 -10.78 8.23 9.03
C ALA A 186 -10.86 9.01 10.35
N LEU A 187 -9.83 9.75 10.68
CA LEU A 187 -9.82 10.66 11.84
C LEU A 187 -10.80 11.82 11.67
N ASP A 188 -10.88 12.41 10.48
CA ASP A 188 -11.84 13.47 10.16
C ASP A 188 -13.30 12.99 10.21
N GLY A 189 -13.54 11.70 10.05
CA GLY A 189 -14.87 11.09 10.18
C GLY A 189 -15.38 11.01 11.62
N ILE A 190 -14.54 11.25 12.62
CA ILE A 190 -14.95 11.26 14.03
C ILE A 190 -15.71 12.57 14.36
N ARG A 191 -16.94 12.43 14.84
CA ARG A 191 -17.77 13.57 15.20
C ARG A 191 -17.41 14.10 16.59
N PRO A 192 -17.21 15.45 16.76
CA PRO A 192 -16.91 16.05 18.06
C PRO A 192 -17.96 15.74 19.14
N GLN A 193 -19.23 15.59 18.71
CA GLN A 193 -20.35 15.28 19.60
C GLN A 193 -20.17 13.98 20.40
N TRP A 194 -19.44 13.01 19.88
CA TRP A 194 -19.17 11.74 20.60
C TRP A 194 -18.24 11.96 21.81
N ARG A 195 -17.32 12.89 21.69
CA ARG A 195 -16.45 13.30 22.79
C ARG A 195 -17.26 14.07 23.83
N GLU A 196 -18.05 15.04 23.40
CA GLU A 196 -18.93 15.84 24.27
C GLU A 196 -19.91 14.94 25.03
N ALA A 197 -20.52 13.97 24.37
CA ALA A 197 -21.41 12.99 25.01
C ALA A 197 -20.68 12.15 26.07
N THR A 198 -19.43 11.73 25.80
CA THR A 198 -18.63 10.99 26.77
C THR A 198 -18.31 11.84 28.00
N GLU A 199 -17.96 13.10 27.80
CA GLU A 199 -17.67 14.06 28.87
C GLU A 199 -18.94 14.37 29.71
N SER A 200 -20.10 14.54 29.06
CA SER A 200 -21.38 14.76 29.73
C SER A 200 -21.82 13.58 30.60
N LEU A 201 -21.43 12.36 30.24
CA LEU A 201 -21.65 11.14 31.04
C LEU A 201 -20.58 10.95 32.14
N GLY A 202 -19.72 11.93 32.38
CA GLY A 202 -18.64 11.85 33.38
C GLY A 202 -17.43 11.01 32.97
N GLY A 203 -17.35 10.66 31.68
CA GLY A 203 -16.21 9.91 31.13
C GLY A 203 -14.98 10.77 30.93
N SER A 204 -13.80 10.21 31.19
CA SER A 204 -12.51 10.83 30.90
C SER A 204 -12.08 10.61 29.43
N THR A 205 -11.02 11.32 29.00
CA THR A 205 -10.38 11.10 27.71
C THR A 205 -9.99 9.63 27.47
N TRP A 206 -9.60 8.93 28.54
CA TRP A 206 -9.33 7.47 28.46
C TRP A 206 -10.58 6.67 28.10
N HIS A 207 -11.73 6.96 28.74
CA HIS A 207 -13.01 6.30 28.43
C HIS A 207 -13.40 6.55 26.96
N TYR A 208 -13.26 7.79 26.49
CA TYR A 208 -13.50 8.14 25.08
C TYR A 208 -12.65 7.29 24.12
N TRP A 209 -11.33 7.20 24.35
CA TRP A 209 -10.45 6.42 23.48
C TRP A 209 -10.70 4.93 23.56
N ARG A 210 -10.94 4.38 24.77
CA ARG A 210 -11.11 2.94 24.95
C ARG A 210 -12.44 2.43 24.41
N TYR A 211 -13.52 3.19 24.55
CA TYR A 211 -14.87 2.71 24.27
C TYR A 211 -15.52 3.32 23.02
N VAL A 212 -15.03 4.47 22.52
CA VAL A 212 -15.62 5.19 21.38
C VAL A 212 -14.62 5.27 20.21
N ALA A 213 -13.60 6.12 20.32
CA ALA A 213 -12.70 6.42 19.22
C ALA A 213 -11.82 5.22 18.81
N GLY A 214 -11.26 4.51 19.78
CA GLY A 214 -10.39 3.36 19.50
C GLY A 214 -11.07 2.25 18.73
N PRO A 215 -12.19 1.67 19.20
CA PRO A 215 -12.92 0.64 18.45
C PRO A 215 -13.39 1.10 17.08
N LEU A 216 -13.75 2.38 16.93
CA LEU A 216 -14.19 2.95 15.66
C LEU A 216 -13.03 3.10 14.65
N LEU A 217 -11.85 3.54 15.12
CA LEU A 217 -10.67 3.73 14.29
C LEU A 217 -9.87 2.46 14.04
N ALA A 218 -9.96 1.47 14.94
CA ALA A 218 -9.15 0.26 14.85
C ALA A 218 -9.24 -0.47 13.49
N PRO A 219 -10.44 -0.67 12.89
CA PRO A 219 -10.51 -1.31 11.57
C PRO A 219 -9.89 -0.45 10.47
N ALA A 220 -10.04 0.88 10.54
CA ALA A 220 -9.41 1.79 9.58
C ALA A 220 -7.88 1.79 9.73
N PHE A 221 -7.37 1.83 10.97
CA PHE A 221 -5.94 1.74 11.27
C PHE A 221 -5.34 0.43 10.76
N LEU A 222 -5.98 -0.70 11.07
CA LEU A 222 -5.54 -2.01 10.59
C LEU A 222 -5.57 -2.10 9.06
N GLY A 223 -6.63 -1.57 8.44
CA GLY A 223 -6.72 -1.51 6.99
C GLY A 223 -5.60 -0.68 6.37
N CYS A 224 -5.33 0.52 6.89
CA CYS A 224 -4.21 1.34 6.44
C CYS A 224 -2.86 0.63 6.65
N THR A 225 -2.66 -0.05 7.79
CA THR A 225 -1.44 -0.83 8.06
C THR A 225 -1.25 -1.96 7.05
N LEU A 226 -2.31 -2.68 6.68
CA LEU A 226 -2.25 -3.71 5.63
C LEU A 226 -1.90 -3.11 4.26
N LEU A 227 -2.41 -1.92 3.95
CA LEU A 227 -2.05 -1.20 2.73
C LEU A 227 -0.55 -0.85 2.73
N LEU A 228 -0.03 -0.33 3.85
CA LEU A 228 1.39 -0.05 4.01
C LEU A 228 2.25 -1.31 3.85
N PHE A 229 1.81 -2.42 4.44
CA PHE A 229 2.49 -3.70 4.29
C PHE A 229 2.56 -4.13 2.83
N ALA A 230 1.43 -4.10 2.10
CA ALA A 230 1.40 -4.48 0.68
C ALA A 230 2.30 -3.56 -0.17
N ASN A 231 2.31 -2.25 0.12
CA ASN A 231 3.18 -1.28 -0.54
C ASN A 231 4.67 -1.61 -0.33
N ALA A 232 5.08 -1.87 0.92
CA ALA A 232 6.46 -2.24 1.24
C ALA A 232 6.84 -3.60 0.65
N PHE A 233 5.94 -4.60 0.71
CA PHE A 233 6.21 -5.95 0.22
C PHE A 233 6.45 -6.00 -1.30
N SER A 234 5.83 -5.09 -2.04
CA SER A 234 6.01 -4.96 -3.50
C SER A 234 7.12 -3.98 -3.91
N ALA A 235 7.74 -3.27 -2.96
CA ALA A 235 8.73 -2.25 -3.26
C ALA A 235 10.06 -2.87 -3.74
N TYR A 236 10.40 -2.61 -5.00
CA TYR A 236 11.62 -3.11 -5.66
C TYR A 236 12.72 -2.05 -5.77
N ALA A 237 12.37 -0.87 -6.31
CA ALA A 237 13.35 0.12 -6.76
C ALA A 237 14.28 0.63 -5.65
N THR A 238 13.74 0.83 -4.45
CA THR A 238 14.50 1.25 -3.26
C THR A 238 15.53 0.18 -2.86
N ALA A 239 15.09 -1.08 -2.82
CA ALA A 239 15.97 -2.18 -2.46
C ALA A 239 17.04 -2.44 -3.53
N ALA A 240 16.70 -2.35 -4.81
CA ALA A 240 17.62 -2.53 -5.92
C ALA A 240 18.73 -1.47 -5.94
N ALA A 241 18.39 -0.23 -5.57
CA ALA A 241 19.36 0.86 -5.50
C ALA A 241 20.24 0.78 -4.24
N LEU A 242 19.72 0.26 -3.12
CA LEU A 242 20.46 0.16 -1.86
C LEU A 242 21.38 -1.06 -1.83
N ILE A 243 20.84 -2.21 -2.24
CA ILE A 243 21.52 -3.51 -2.16
C ILE A 243 21.72 -4.02 -3.57
N SER A 244 22.78 -3.55 -4.21
CA SER A 244 23.11 -3.86 -5.60
C SER A 244 23.50 -5.33 -5.83
N GLN A 245 23.90 -6.05 -4.78
CA GLN A 245 24.32 -7.45 -4.86
C GLN A 245 23.64 -8.29 -3.77
N GLY A 246 23.07 -9.42 -4.20
CA GLY A 246 22.41 -10.38 -3.33
C GLY A 246 20.89 -10.19 -3.28
N GLY A 247 20.17 -11.24 -3.63
CA GLY A 247 18.69 -11.26 -3.58
C GLY A 247 18.17 -11.42 -2.16
N ILE A 248 18.38 -10.43 -1.29
CA ILE A 248 17.99 -10.50 0.12
C ILE A 248 16.47 -10.56 0.28
N ILE A 249 15.73 -9.93 -0.64
CA ILE A 249 14.25 -9.90 -0.68
C ILE A 249 13.72 -10.45 -2.01
N VAL A 250 12.46 -10.90 -2.00
CA VAL A 250 11.83 -11.56 -3.17
C VAL A 250 11.82 -10.71 -4.43
N PRO A 251 11.48 -9.39 -4.42
CA PRO A 251 11.54 -8.58 -5.63
C PRO A 251 12.92 -8.56 -6.30
N LEU A 252 14.00 -8.55 -5.52
CA LEU A 252 15.37 -8.64 -6.05
C LEU A 252 15.68 -10.02 -6.61
N GLN A 253 15.20 -11.10 -5.96
CA GLN A 253 15.37 -12.47 -6.48
C GLN A 253 14.67 -12.66 -7.82
N ILE A 254 13.47 -12.12 -7.97
CA ILE A 254 12.73 -12.17 -9.25
C ILE A 254 13.55 -11.50 -10.34
N SER A 255 14.08 -10.28 -10.08
CA SER A 255 14.93 -9.56 -11.03
C SER A 255 16.17 -10.36 -11.40
N ASN A 256 16.89 -10.89 -10.42
CA ASN A 256 18.11 -11.66 -10.64
C ASN A 256 17.84 -12.94 -11.46
N LEU A 257 16.72 -13.63 -11.25
CA LEU A 257 16.34 -14.83 -12.00
C LEU A 257 15.97 -14.54 -13.46
N PHE A 258 15.47 -13.32 -13.75
CA PHE A 258 15.21 -12.89 -15.13
C PHE A 258 16.47 -12.41 -15.84
N THR A 259 17.36 -11.68 -15.14
CA THR A 259 18.50 -10.96 -15.73
C THR A 259 19.85 -11.65 -15.53
N SER A 260 19.87 -12.92 -15.10
CA SER A 260 21.11 -13.65 -14.84
C SER A 260 22.00 -13.72 -16.08
N GLU A 261 23.08 -12.94 -16.09
CA GLU A 261 24.08 -12.89 -17.17
C GLU A 261 24.94 -14.16 -17.23
N THR A 262 24.88 -15.02 -16.19
CA THR A 262 25.68 -16.26 -16.11
C THR A 262 25.10 -17.45 -16.87
N GLY A 263 24.10 -17.22 -17.75
CA GLY A 263 23.45 -18.28 -18.54
C GLY A 263 22.55 -19.20 -17.74
N ARG A 264 22.28 -18.89 -16.47
CA ARG A 264 21.40 -19.66 -15.56
C ARG A 264 20.08 -18.93 -15.31
N ALA A 265 19.61 -18.15 -16.28
CA ALA A 265 18.28 -17.53 -16.19
C ALA A 265 17.21 -18.63 -16.00
N GLN A 266 16.37 -18.47 -14.98
CA GLN A 266 15.28 -19.38 -14.66
C GLN A 266 13.94 -18.63 -14.70
N PRO A 267 13.46 -18.25 -15.89
CA PRO A 267 12.27 -17.42 -16.02
C PRO A 267 11.00 -18.09 -15.48
N GLY A 268 10.93 -19.43 -15.52
CA GLY A 268 9.83 -20.20 -14.92
C GLY A 268 9.77 -20.02 -13.40
N LEU A 269 10.93 -20.13 -12.73
CA LEU A 269 11.03 -19.92 -11.28
C LEU A 269 10.77 -18.45 -10.90
N ALA A 270 11.28 -17.51 -11.70
CA ALA A 270 10.99 -16.08 -11.48
C ALA A 270 9.49 -15.76 -11.54
N LYS A 271 8.77 -16.36 -12.53
CA LYS A 271 7.31 -16.22 -12.65
C LYS A 271 6.58 -16.89 -11.48
N ALA A 272 7.07 -18.05 -11.00
CA ALA A 272 6.50 -18.71 -9.83
C ALA A 272 6.67 -17.88 -8.55
N LEU A 273 7.82 -17.24 -8.36
CA LEU A 273 8.03 -16.28 -7.25
C LEU A 273 7.11 -15.06 -7.36
N ALA A 274 6.95 -14.52 -8.58
CA ALA A 274 6.04 -13.40 -8.81
C ALA A 274 4.58 -13.81 -8.51
N LEU A 275 4.16 -15.02 -8.91
CA LEU A 275 2.85 -15.57 -8.56
C LEU A 275 2.68 -15.67 -7.04
N ALA A 276 3.68 -16.21 -6.33
CA ALA A 276 3.64 -16.30 -4.87
C ALA A 276 3.50 -14.93 -4.21
N MET A 277 4.21 -13.90 -4.70
CA MET A 277 4.03 -12.51 -4.23
C MET A 277 2.61 -11.99 -4.50
N ILE A 278 2.07 -12.22 -5.70
CA ILE A 278 0.70 -11.82 -6.05
C ILE A 278 -0.29 -12.46 -5.07
N VAL A 279 -0.14 -13.75 -4.76
CA VAL A 279 -1.00 -14.47 -3.81
C VAL A 279 -0.91 -13.84 -2.42
N VAL A 280 0.28 -13.55 -1.90
CA VAL A 280 0.45 -12.89 -0.59
C VAL A 280 -0.25 -11.54 -0.57
N VAL A 281 -0.01 -10.69 -1.58
CA VAL A 281 -0.64 -9.36 -1.66
C VAL A 281 -2.16 -9.48 -1.81
N ALA A 282 -2.65 -10.45 -2.61
CA ALA A 282 -4.08 -10.69 -2.78
C ALA A 282 -4.75 -11.10 -1.45
N ILE A 283 -4.11 -11.95 -0.64
CA ILE A 283 -4.58 -12.33 0.69
C ILE A 283 -4.65 -11.09 1.60
N VAL A 284 -3.60 -10.28 1.62
CA VAL A 284 -3.55 -9.05 2.42
C VAL A 284 -4.63 -8.07 1.99
N MET A 285 -4.84 -7.88 0.68
CA MET A 285 -5.89 -7.02 0.14
C MET A 285 -7.30 -7.56 0.40
N LEU A 286 -7.47 -8.88 0.40
CA LEU A 286 -8.74 -9.51 0.81
C LEU A 286 -9.04 -9.23 2.29
N LEU A 287 -8.05 -9.39 3.17
CA LEU A 287 -8.19 -9.05 4.59
C LEU A 287 -8.52 -7.58 4.78
N TYR A 288 -7.85 -6.69 4.06
CA TYR A 288 -8.17 -5.26 4.03
C TYR A 288 -9.63 -5.00 3.62
N ALA A 289 -10.09 -5.59 2.53
CA ALA A 289 -11.46 -5.43 2.05
C ALA A 289 -12.51 -5.96 3.05
N LEU A 290 -12.21 -7.07 3.73
CA LEU A 290 -13.08 -7.64 4.77
C LEU A 290 -13.16 -6.72 6.01
N LEU A 291 -12.04 -6.13 6.41
CA LEU A 291 -12.00 -5.16 7.51
C LEU A 291 -12.79 -3.91 7.17
N GLN A 292 -12.62 -3.35 5.96
CA GLN A 292 -13.40 -2.18 5.52
C GLN A 292 -14.91 -2.46 5.48
N ARG A 293 -15.34 -3.63 5.00
CA ARG A 293 -16.76 -4.01 4.99
C ARG A 293 -17.36 -4.07 6.39
N ARG A 294 -16.61 -4.47 7.41
CA ARG A 294 -17.08 -4.45 8.80
C ARG A 294 -17.26 -3.03 9.32
N THR A 295 -16.32 -2.13 9.00
CA THR A 295 -16.38 -0.73 9.46
C THR A 295 -17.56 0.03 8.85
N SER A 296 -17.82 -0.15 7.55
CA SER A 296 -18.92 0.55 6.87
C SER A 296 -20.32 0.18 7.37
N ARG A 297 -20.47 -0.96 8.07
CA ARG A 297 -21.76 -1.37 8.68
C ARG A 297 -22.10 -0.58 9.95
N TRP A 298 -21.11 -0.02 10.64
CA TRP A 298 -21.31 0.76 11.87
C TRP A 298 -21.52 2.26 11.62
N LEU A 299 -21.32 2.71 10.40
CA LEU A 299 -21.49 4.12 9.99
C LEU A 299 -22.83 4.39 9.28
N ARG A 300 -23.64 3.35 9.09
CA ARG A 300 -25.03 3.43 8.63
C ARG A 300 -25.97 3.28 9.83
#